data_8cfb2e1c48227bc98a05f0dd49317bd6
#
_entry.id   8cfb2e1c48227bc98a05f0dd49317bd6
#
_cell.length_a   1.000
_cell.length_b   1.000
_cell.length_c   1.000
_cell.angle_alpha   90.00
_cell.angle_beta   90.00
_cell.angle_gamma   90.00
#
_symmetry.space_group_name_H-M   'P 1'
#
loop_
_entity.id
_entity.type
_entity.pdbx_description
1 polymer ?
#
loop_
_entity_poly.entity_id
_entity_poly.type
_entity_poly.pdbx_seq_one_letter_code
_entity_poly.pdbx_strand_id
1 'polypeptide(L)'
;MSTDPQTVNRTPSSLAGFGRFCQSTLLLLIRIYFFWQLFKIGLAKLENIATPIGFFTKLGIPFPEINAWVVACTECFGGILIVAGLATRLAAVPVTISMAVAYWVADSNAVLNIWGHPDKFVSAAEFPFFLAALIVLCFGPGWFSLDAIFGRLFRRKSED
;
A
#
# COMPACT_ATOMS: atom_id res chain seq x y z
N MET A 1 35.64 36.88 21.05
CA MET A 1 35.43 35.44 21.38
C MET A 1 34.12 35.02 20.73
N SER A 2 34.17 34.69 19.42
CA SER A 2 33.03 34.35 18.58
C SER A 2 32.87 32.84 18.59
N THR A 3 31.80 32.36 19.24
CA THR A 3 31.38 30.96 19.22
C THR A 3 30.67 30.70 17.89
N ASP A 4 31.29 29.93 17.05
CA ASP A 4 30.73 29.47 15.75
C ASP A 4 29.71 28.36 16.00
N PRO A 5 28.41 28.54 15.61
CA PRO A 5 27.34 27.57 15.87
C PRO A 5 27.14 26.55 14.72
N GLN A 6 28.18 26.21 13.94
CA GLN A 6 28.09 25.37 12.75
C GLN A 6 28.63 23.93 12.94
N THR A 7 28.38 23.30 14.09
CA THR A 7 28.52 21.84 14.19
C THR A 7 27.17 21.16 13.95
N VAL A 8 26.59 21.36 12.76
CA VAL A 8 25.48 20.52 12.27
C VAL A 8 26.05 19.12 12.03
N ASN A 9 25.62 18.18 12.83
CA ASN A 9 25.90 16.75 12.78
C ASN A 9 25.66 16.23 11.34
N ARG A 10 26.67 16.25 10.48
CA ARG A 10 26.66 15.60 9.17
C ARG A 10 26.79 14.11 9.41
N THR A 11 25.65 13.39 9.47
CA THR A 11 25.66 11.93 9.34
C THR A 11 26.53 11.56 8.13
N PRO A 12 27.50 10.65 8.27
CA PRO A 12 28.41 10.31 7.18
C PRO A 12 27.58 9.84 5.98
N SER A 13 27.89 10.38 4.80
CA SER A 13 27.16 10.16 3.55
C SER A 13 26.97 8.68 3.17
N SER A 14 27.87 7.82 3.64
CA SER A 14 27.82 6.37 3.48
C SER A 14 26.66 5.71 4.26
N LEU A 15 26.40 6.14 5.50
CA LEU A 15 25.29 5.63 6.32
C LEU A 15 23.94 6.05 5.73
N ALA A 16 23.83 7.28 5.23
CA ALA A 16 22.61 7.75 4.56
C ALA A 16 22.34 7.00 3.24
N GLY A 17 23.38 6.63 2.50
CA GLY A 17 23.28 5.81 1.29
C GLY A 17 22.82 4.38 1.60
N PHE A 18 23.40 3.75 2.61
CA PHE A 18 23.03 2.42 3.07
C PHE A 18 21.57 2.37 3.56
N GLY A 19 21.13 3.37 4.34
CA GLY A 19 19.75 3.46 4.81
C GLY A 19 18.74 3.54 3.66
N ARG A 20 19.01 4.35 2.63
CA ARG A 20 18.15 4.44 1.42
C ARG A 20 18.11 3.13 0.63
N PHE A 21 19.22 2.42 0.54
CA PHE A 21 19.27 1.11 -0.12
C PHE A 21 18.42 0.09 0.63
N CYS A 22 18.58 -0.04 1.96
CA CYS A 22 17.78 -0.92 2.79
C CYS A 22 16.29 -0.58 2.72
N GLN A 23 15.93 0.70 2.78
CA GLN A 23 14.55 1.16 2.64
C GLN A 23 13.95 0.75 1.28
N SER A 24 14.68 0.97 0.19
CA SER A 24 14.19 0.62 -1.16
C SER A 24 14.02 -0.88 -1.35
N THR A 25 14.92 -1.69 -0.77
CA THR A 25 14.84 -3.15 -0.80
C THR A 25 13.65 -3.65 0.01
N LEU A 26 13.44 -3.11 1.21
CA LEU A 26 12.29 -3.44 2.05
C LEU A 26 10.97 -3.10 1.36
N LEU A 27 10.87 -1.90 0.77
CA LEU A 27 9.70 -1.49 -0.01
C LEU A 27 9.42 -2.43 -1.19
N LEU A 28 10.47 -2.87 -1.89
CA LEU A 28 10.33 -3.84 -2.99
C LEU A 28 9.76 -5.18 -2.48
N LEU A 29 10.28 -5.70 -1.37
CA LEU A 29 9.81 -6.94 -0.77
C LEU A 29 8.35 -6.84 -0.31
N ILE A 30 7.97 -5.76 0.37
CA ILE A 30 6.59 -5.48 0.78
C ILE A 30 5.67 -5.45 -0.45
N ARG A 31 6.06 -4.75 -1.51
CA ARG A 31 5.28 -4.64 -2.74
C ARG A 31 5.08 -6.00 -3.40
N ILE A 32 6.15 -6.78 -3.59
CA ILE A 32 6.05 -8.10 -4.23
C ILE A 32 5.23 -9.05 -3.36
N TYR A 33 5.49 -9.13 -2.06
CA TYR A 33 4.83 -10.12 -1.20
C TYR A 33 3.34 -9.82 -0.99
N PHE A 34 3.00 -8.63 -0.49
CA PHE A 34 1.61 -8.31 -0.14
C PHE A 34 0.75 -8.03 -1.36
N PHE A 35 1.22 -7.23 -2.31
CA PHE A 35 0.39 -6.81 -3.43
C PHE A 35 0.27 -7.86 -4.52
N TRP A 36 1.20 -8.82 -4.61
CA TRP A 36 1.00 -10.02 -5.41
C TRP A 36 -0.14 -10.89 -4.86
N GLN A 37 -0.25 -11.02 -3.54
CA GLN A 37 -1.36 -11.74 -2.92
C GLN A 37 -2.68 -10.97 -3.11
N LEU A 38 -2.64 -9.65 -2.92
CA LEU A 38 -3.81 -8.80 -3.15
C LEU A 38 -4.32 -8.89 -4.60
N PHE A 39 -3.42 -8.88 -5.58
CA PHE A 39 -3.75 -9.12 -6.98
C PHE A 39 -4.46 -10.46 -7.18
N LYS A 40 -3.95 -11.55 -6.60
CA LYS A 40 -4.60 -12.87 -6.70
C LYS A 40 -5.98 -12.90 -6.05
N ILE A 41 -6.14 -12.25 -4.90
CA ILE A 41 -7.44 -12.13 -4.22
C ILE A 41 -8.42 -11.36 -5.09
N GLY A 42 -8.02 -10.23 -5.65
CA GLY A 42 -8.83 -9.43 -6.56
C GLY A 42 -9.21 -10.20 -7.82
N LEU A 43 -8.28 -10.95 -8.41
CA LEU A 43 -8.54 -11.80 -9.56
C LEU A 43 -9.57 -12.89 -9.26
N ALA A 44 -9.42 -13.60 -8.14
CA ALA A 44 -10.38 -14.61 -7.71
C ALA A 44 -11.79 -14.04 -7.46
N LYS A 45 -11.88 -12.80 -6.93
CA LYS A 45 -13.16 -12.08 -6.79
C LYS A 45 -13.77 -11.73 -8.16
N LEU A 46 -12.97 -11.37 -9.16
CA LEU A 46 -13.44 -11.09 -10.52
C LEU A 46 -13.92 -12.36 -11.22
N GLU A 47 -13.25 -13.49 -11.02
CA GLU A 47 -13.65 -14.79 -11.59
C GLU A 47 -14.97 -15.30 -10.98
N ASN A 48 -15.22 -14.99 -9.71
CA ASN A 48 -16.47 -15.37 -9.04
C ASN A 48 -17.06 -14.20 -8.25
N ILE A 49 -17.55 -13.20 -8.97
CA ILE A 49 -18.08 -11.96 -8.40
C ILE A 49 -19.33 -12.17 -7.52
N ALA A 50 -20.07 -13.27 -7.71
CA ALA A 50 -21.22 -13.60 -6.89
C ALA A 50 -20.88 -13.78 -5.42
N THR A 51 -19.68 -14.28 -5.12
CA THR A 51 -19.21 -14.48 -3.74
C THR A 51 -19.09 -13.16 -2.96
N PRO A 52 -18.33 -12.13 -3.42
CA PRO A 52 -18.29 -10.85 -2.71
C PRO A 52 -19.63 -10.11 -2.72
N ILE A 53 -20.46 -10.22 -3.76
CA ILE A 53 -21.81 -9.66 -3.75
C ILE A 53 -22.63 -10.26 -2.62
N GLY A 54 -22.65 -11.58 -2.48
CA GLY A 54 -23.38 -12.27 -1.41
C GLY A 54 -22.85 -11.91 -0.02
N PHE A 55 -21.54 -11.72 0.14
CA PHE A 55 -20.96 -11.28 1.39
C PHE A 55 -21.36 -9.84 1.74
N PHE A 56 -21.31 -8.90 0.81
CA PHE A 56 -21.69 -7.51 1.03
C PHE A 56 -23.20 -7.36 1.29
N THR A 57 -24.01 -8.17 0.64
CA THR A 57 -25.45 -8.22 0.91
C THR A 57 -25.74 -8.65 2.36
N LYS A 58 -25.03 -9.69 2.86
CA LYS A 58 -25.18 -10.16 4.25
C LYS A 58 -24.73 -9.09 5.27
N LEU A 59 -23.75 -8.27 4.93
CA LEU A 59 -23.28 -7.17 5.77
C LEU A 59 -24.16 -5.90 5.69
N GLY A 60 -25.20 -5.91 4.84
CA GLY A 60 -26.09 -4.77 4.65
C GLY A 60 -25.45 -3.57 3.94
N ILE A 61 -24.37 -3.80 3.17
CA ILE A 61 -23.71 -2.73 2.42
C ILE A 61 -24.64 -2.26 1.30
N PRO A 62 -24.89 -0.95 1.14
CA PRO A 62 -25.70 -0.43 0.04
C PRO A 62 -25.02 -0.72 -1.30
N PHE A 63 -25.83 -0.99 -2.33
CA PHE A 63 -25.35 -1.31 -3.69
C PHE A 63 -24.26 -2.40 -3.72
N PRO A 64 -24.53 -3.62 -3.20
CA PRO A 64 -23.51 -4.64 -2.99
C PRO A 64 -22.82 -5.07 -4.30
N GLU A 65 -23.55 -5.08 -5.42
CA GLU A 65 -22.99 -5.40 -6.74
C GLU A 65 -21.93 -4.39 -7.17
N ILE A 66 -22.24 -3.09 -7.11
CA ILE A 66 -21.31 -2.03 -7.51
C ILE A 66 -20.08 -2.05 -6.62
N ASN A 67 -20.27 -2.14 -5.30
CA ASN A 67 -19.16 -2.19 -4.36
C ASN A 67 -18.29 -3.43 -4.56
N ALA A 68 -18.86 -4.59 -4.86
CA ALA A 68 -18.10 -5.81 -5.14
C ALA A 68 -17.18 -5.64 -6.37
N TRP A 69 -17.71 -5.08 -7.46
CA TRP A 69 -16.92 -4.78 -8.65
C TRP A 69 -15.81 -3.76 -8.38
N VAL A 70 -16.13 -2.65 -7.70
CA VAL A 70 -15.16 -1.62 -7.36
C VAL A 70 -14.01 -2.20 -6.51
N VAL A 71 -14.32 -2.97 -5.48
CA VAL A 71 -13.32 -3.60 -4.62
C VAL A 71 -12.48 -4.61 -5.40
N ALA A 72 -13.10 -5.52 -6.16
CA ALA A 72 -12.39 -6.53 -6.94
C ALA A 72 -11.45 -5.91 -7.98
N CYS A 73 -11.91 -4.88 -8.71
CA CYS A 73 -11.07 -4.13 -9.64
C CYS A 73 -9.93 -3.39 -8.94
N THR A 74 -10.20 -2.74 -7.80
CA THR A 74 -9.19 -2.02 -7.03
C THR A 74 -8.09 -2.96 -6.53
N GLU A 75 -8.44 -4.11 -5.99
CA GLU A 75 -7.48 -5.10 -5.52
C GLU A 75 -6.67 -5.72 -6.67
N CYS A 76 -7.33 -6.06 -7.78
CA CYS A 76 -6.68 -6.66 -8.93
C CYS A 76 -5.74 -5.67 -9.62
N PHE A 77 -6.27 -4.55 -10.12
CA PHE A 77 -5.47 -3.57 -10.87
C PHE A 77 -4.53 -2.78 -9.95
N GLY A 78 -4.98 -2.38 -8.77
CA GLY A 78 -4.13 -1.72 -7.78
C GLY A 78 -2.99 -2.61 -7.33
N GLY A 79 -3.25 -3.89 -7.07
CA GLY A 79 -2.24 -4.88 -6.71
C GLY A 79 -1.14 -4.99 -7.75
N ILE A 80 -1.49 -5.22 -9.02
CA ILE A 80 -0.49 -5.40 -10.10
C ILE A 80 0.27 -4.10 -10.40
N LEU A 81 -0.38 -2.93 -10.37
CA LEU A 81 0.27 -1.63 -10.55
C LEU A 81 1.31 -1.35 -9.46
N ILE A 82 0.98 -1.65 -8.20
CA ILE A 82 1.89 -1.48 -7.07
C ILE A 82 3.04 -2.47 -7.16
N VAL A 83 2.82 -3.74 -7.52
CA VAL A 83 3.89 -4.72 -7.76
C VAL A 83 4.85 -4.22 -8.83
N ALA A 84 4.33 -3.79 -9.98
CA ALA A 84 5.13 -3.25 -11.07
C ALA A 84 5.85 -1.95 -10.70
N GLY A 85 5.32 -1.20 -9.73
CA GLY A 85 5.84 0.11 -9.35
C GLY A 85 5.50 1.20 -10.35
N LEU A 86 4.32 1.10 -10.96
CA LEU A 86 3.80 2.06 -11.93
C LEU A 86 2.67 2.86 -11.30
N ALA A 87 2.78 4.18 -11.34
CA ALA A 87 1.85 5.10 -10.68
C ALA A 87 1.54 4.68 -9.22
N THR A 88 2.56 4.21 -8.52
CA THR A 88 2.44 3.47 -7.26
C THR A 88 1.64 4.23 -6.20
N ARG A 89 1.91 5.52 -6.03
CA ARG A 89 1.19 6.34 -5.04
C ARG A 89 -0.28 6.51 -5.42
N LEU A 90 -0.56 6.70 -6.71
CA LEU A 90 -1.93 6.86 -7.19
C LEU A 90 -2.73 5.56 -7.00
N ALA A 91 -2.14 4.41 -7.30
CA ALA A 91 -2.75 3.10 -7.09
C ALA A 91 -2.89 2.76 -5.60
N ALA A 92 -1.97 3.20 -4.74
CA ALA A 92 -2.01 2.94 -3.31
C ALA A 92 -3.17 3.67 -2.60
N VAL A 93 -3.63 4.82 -3.10
CA VAL A 93 -4.78 5.56 -2.50
C VAL A 93 -6.05 4.70 -2.49
N PRO A 94 -6.60 4.27 -3.62
CA PRO A 94 -7.83 3.47 -3.63
C PRO A 94 -7.65 2.13 -2.91
N VAL A 95 -6.47 1.50 -2.97
CA VAL A 95 -6.19 0.26 -2.24
C VAL A 95 -6.22 0.50 -0.73
N THR A 96 -5.61 1.58 -0.23
CA THR A 96 -5.63 1.93 1.19
C THR A 96 -7.06 2.18 1.67
N ILE A 97 -7.86 2.93 0.90
CA ILE A 97 -9.26 3.20 1.22
C ILE A 97 -10.06 1.88 1.24
N SER A 98 -9.89 1.03 0.23
CA SER A 98 -10.57 -0.26 0.15
C SER A 98 -10.25 -1.15 1.35
N MET A 99 -8.97 -1.24 1.74
CA MET A 99 -8.54 -2.02 2.91
C MET A 99 -9.05 -1.43 4.22
N ALA A 100 -9.08 -0.10 4.36
CA ALA A 100 -9.63 0.56 5.54
C ALA A 100 -11.13 0.29 5.69
N VAL A 101 -11.89 0.37 4.59
CA VAL A 101 -13.33 0.08 4.58
C VAL A 101 -13.57 -1.40 4.86
N ALA A 102 -12.83 -2.31 4.21
CA ALA A 102 -12.94 -3.75 4.45
C ALA A 102 -12.69 -4.08 5.92
N TYR A 103 -11.65 -3.49 6.51
CA TYR A 103 -11.32 -3.67 7.92
C TYR A 103 -12.42 -3.15 8.85
N TRP A 104 -12.96 -1.96 8.56
CA TRP A 104 -14.07 -1.40 9.34
C TRP A 104 -15.33 -2.26 9.27
N VAL A 105 -15.64 -2.80 8.11
CA VAL A 105 -16.88 -3.57 7.89
C VAL A 105 -16.76 -5.01 8.40
N ALA A 106 -15.61 -5.66 8.19
CA ALA A 106 -15.40 -7.06 8.58
C ALA A 106 -15.14 -7.19 10.09
N ASP A 107 -14.33 -6.31 10.66
CA ASP A 107 -13.81 -6.39 12.03
C ASP A 107 -14.02 -5.11 12.84
N SER A 108 -15.20 -4.48 12.75
CA SER A 108 -15.53 -3.25 13.48
C SER A 108 -15.28 -3.34 15.00
N ASN A 109 -15.53 -4.49 15.59
CA ASN A 109 -15.26 -4.72 17.01
C ASN A 109 -13.75 -4.69 17.33
N ALA A 110 -12.90 -5.18 16.45
CA ALA A 110 -11.45 -5.12 16.61
C ALA A 110 -10.94 -3.68 16.50
N VAL A 111 -11.50 -2.92 15.55
CA VAL A 111 -11.15 -1.50 15.35
C VAL A 111 -11.58 -0.64 16.55
N LEU A 112 -12.81 -0.82 17.03
CA LEU A 112 -13.36 -0.04 18.16
C LEU A 112 -12.69 -0.38 19.51
N ASN A 113 -12.21 -1.62 19.66
CA ASN A 113 -11.57 -2.09 20.90
C ASN A 113 -10.04 -2.20 20.80
N ILE A 114 -9.41 -1.37 19.98
CA ILE A 114 -7.95 -1.38 19.75
C ILE A 114 -7.14 -1.29 21.06
N TRP A 115 -7.63 -0.53 22.04
CA TRP A 115 -6.97 -0.36 23.36
C TRP A 115 -7.27 -1.50 24.34
N GLY A 116 -8.40 -2.19 24.18
CA GLY A 116 -8.79 -3.29 25.06
C GLY A 116 -8.26 -4.66 24.60
N HIS A 117 -8.22 -4.89 23.28
CA HIS A 117 -7.81 -6.14 22.66
C HIS A 117 -6.92 -5.89 21.43
N PRO A 118 -5.67 -5.41 21.63
CA PRO A 118 -4.76 -5.09 20.52
C PRO A 118 -4.37 -6.33 19.69
N ASP A 119 -4.40 -7.50 20.28
CA ASP A 119 -4.17 -8.79 19.64
C ASP A 119 -5.18 -9.06 18.51
N LYS A 120 -6.46 -8.79 18.75
CA LYS A 120 -7.51 -8.94 17.72
C LYS A 120 -7.34 -7.93 16.59
N PHE A 121 -6.92 -6.71 16.92
CA PHE A 121 -6.66 -5.67 15.93
C PHE A 121 -5.54 -6.09 14.96
N VAL A 122 -4.44 -6.61 15.45
CA VAL A 122 -3.28 -7.00 14.62
C VAL A 122 -3.51 -8.32 13.88
N SER A 123 -4.34 -9.23 14.43
CA SER A 123 -4.61 -10.54 13.83
C SER A 123 -5.67 -10.53 12.72
N ALA A 124 -6.36 -9.40 12.50
CA ALA A 124 -7.32 -9.27 11.41
C ALA A 124 -6.63 -9.45 10.04
N ALA A 125 -7.28 -10.18 9.14
CA ALA A 125 -6.69 -10.54 7.84
C ALA A 125 -6.38 -9.30 6.95
N GLU A 126 -7.13 -8.22 7.11
CA GLU A 126 -7.00 -6.97 6.37
C GLU A 126 -5.84 -6.09 6.87
N PHE A 127 -5.44 -6.24 8.15
CA PHE A 127 -4.44 -5.41 8.79
C PHE A 127 -3.09 -5.36 8.05
N PRO A 128 -2.46 -6.49 7.68
CA PRO A 128 -1.17 -6.46 7.00
C PRO A 128 -1.25 -5.82 5.62
N PHE A 129 -2.35 -5.99 4.89
CA PHE A 129 -2.54 -5.34 3.59
C PHE A 129 -2.76 -3.83 3.73
N PHE A 130 -3.54 -3.42 4.73
CA PHE A 130 -3.75 -2.01 5.06
C PHE A 130 -2.43 -1.33 5.45
N LEU A 131 -1.66 -1.94 6.35
CA LEU A 131 -0.36 -1.42 6.76
C LEU A 131 0.63 -1.33 5.59
N ALA A 132 0.70 -2.37 4.75
CA ALA A 132 1.55 -2.38 3.56
C ALA A 132 1.15 -1.27 2.58
N ALA A 133 -0.15 -1.04 2.38
CA ALA A 133 -0.66 0.02 1.51
C ALA A 133 -0.31 1.41 2.05
N LEU A 134 -0.45 1.65 3.36
CA LEU A 134 -0.01 2.89 4.02
C LEU A 134 1.49 3.13 3.87
N ILE A 135 2.31 2.11 4.09
CA ILE A 135 3.77 2.20 3.92
C ILE A 135 4.11 2.62 2.48
N VAL A 136 3.52 1.97 1.50
CA VAL A 136 3.76 2.27 0.07
C VAL A 136 3.24 3.66 -0.30
N LEU A 137 2.11 4.08 0.25
CA LEU A 137 1.55 5.43 0.04
C LEU A 137 2.49 6.52 0.59
N CYS A 138 2.97 6.35 1.82
CA CYS A 138 3.83 7.33 2.49
C CYS A 138 5.23 7.41 1.88
N PHE A 139 5.89 6.27 1.72
CA PHE A 139 7.28 6.20 1.27
C PHE A 139 7.43 6.16 -0.26
N GLY A 140 6.35 5.82 -0.97
CA GLY A 140 6.35 5.69 -2.43
C GLY A 140 7.01 4.39 -2.92
N PRO A 141 7.30 4.31 -4.24
CA PRO A 141 7.72 3.07 -4.88
C PRO A 141 9.17 2.64 -4.61
N GLY A 142 10.01 3.51 -4.04
CA GLY A 142 11.45 3.25 -3.87
C GLY A 142 12.24 3.34 -5.19
N TRP A 143 13.54 3.02 -5.14
CA TRP A 143 14.43 3.10 -6.30
C TRP A 143 14.17 1.98 -7.33
N PHE A 144 13.69 0.83 -6.89
CA PHE A 144 13.38 -0.35 -7.71
C PHE A 144 11.93 -0.30 -8.20
N SER A 145 11.60 0.69 -9.05
CA SER A 145 10.25 0.85 -9.58
C SER A 145 10.28 1.36 -11.01
N LEU A 146 9.25 1.05 -11.80
CA LEU A 146 9.07 1.60 -13.13
C LEU A 146 8.92 3.12 -13.07
N ASP A 147 8.25 3.67 -12.05
CA ASP A 147 8.15 5.12 -11.83
C ASP A 147 9.52 5.79 -11.72
N ALA A 148 10.49 5.15 -11.06
CA ALA A 148 11.86 5.68 -10.95
C ALA A 148 12.61 5.62 -12.28
N ILE A 149 12.37 4.60 -13.10
CA ILE A 149 12.98 4.45 -14.42
C ILE A 149 12.42 5.52 -15.37
N PHE A 150 11.09 5.65 -15.45
CA PHE A 150 10.43 6.65 -16.28
C PHE A 150 10.80 8.08 -15.87
N GLY A 151 10.83 8.36 -14.56
CA GLY A 151 11.23 9.68 -14.06
C GLY A 151 12.66 10.07 -14.45
N ARG A 152 13.60 9.11 -14.52
CA ARG A 152 14.97 9.35 -15.03
C ARG A 152 15.02 9.60 -16.53
N LEU A 153 14.24 8.84 -17.30
CA LEU A 153 14.18 8.99 -18.76
C LEU A 153 13.57 10.34 -19.17
N PHE A 154 12.49 10.79 -18.54
CA PHE A 154 11.86 12.07 -18.82
C PHE A 154 12.74 13.26 -18.43
N ARG A 155 13.46 13.18 -17.31
CA ARG A 155 14.38 14.25 -16.89
C ARG A 155 15.54 14.42 -17.88
N ARG A 156 16.07 13.32 -18.42
CA ARG A 156 17.18 13.36 -19.40
C ARG A 156 16.76 14.01 -20.73
N LYS A 157 15.49 13.85 -21.14
CA LYS A 157 14.95 14.43 -22.39
C LYS A 157 14.64 15.92 -22.28
N SER A 158 14.57 16.49 -21.08
CA SER A 158 14.31 17.91 -20.84
C SER A 158 15.60 18.76 -20.76
N GLU A 159 16.77 18.11 -20.79
CA GLU A 159 18.09 18.76 -20.74
C GLU A 159 18.78 18.79 -22.13
N ASP A 160 18.22 18.12 -23.14
CA ASP A 160 18.59 18.16 -24.56
C ASP A 160 17.62 19.11 -25.34
#